data_7db0404bf47e33000112e928625bd1fd
#
_entry.id   7db0404bf47e33000112e928625bd1fd
#
_cell.length_a   1.000
_cell.length_b   1.000
_cell.length_c   1.000
_cell.angle_alpha   90.00
_cell.angle_beta   90.00
_cell.angle_gamma   90.00
#
_symmetry.space_group_name_H-M   'P 1'
#
loop_
_entity.id
_entity.type
_entity.pdbx_description
1 polymer ?
#
loop_
_entity_poly.entity_id
_entity_poly.type
_entity_poly.pdbx_seq_one_letter_code
_entity_poly.pdbx_strand_id
1 'polypeptide(L)'
;MKNKILFIMFFGLFINMNAQKNNICGKIEYTYTINLDYINQEKYELYFNRKISYSKEIAITKAENEKSQENKPMGTQVNIVVGRKNTTSKFYYNSINSFFFRDNFFDEVILVKEEKFKNSWKLHSETKKLSNFLCKKATILFRGRNYTAWYTEEIPVSFGPWKLRNLPGMILEFYNTDKVFHAVANKIKVGNDNCFFEFDKKELEKAINLDAYLNKKEELIDNMFAEMSARRPKGSKPFKRDKKCDDCSKEIEIFNEKN
;
A
#
# COMPACT_ATOMS: atom_id res chain seq x y z
N MET A 1 56.14 -22.22 -29.08
CA MET A 1 55.98 -20.95 -28.32
C MET A 1 54.87 -20.01 -28.86
N LYS A 2 54.07 -20.38 -29.88
CA LYS A 2 53.04 -19.50 -30.49
C LYS A 2 51.63 -19.59 -29.83
N ASN A 3 51.37 -20.59 -29.00
CA ASN A 3 49.99 -20.80 -28.44
C ASN A 3 49.76 -20.17 -27.06
N LYS A 4 50.76 -19.59 -26.41
CA LYS A 4 50.59 -18.94 -25.10
C LYS A 4 50.17 -17.47 -25.17
N ILE A 5 50.38 -16.82 -26.30
CA ILE A 5 50.02 -15.40 -26.47
C ILE A 5 48.56 -15.21 -26.80
N LEU A 6 47.89 -16.19 -27.42
CA LEU A 6 46.46 -16.12 -27.75
C LEU A 6 45.53 -16.22 -26.53
N PHE A 7 45.98 -16.89 -25.44
CA PHE A 7 45.18 -17.04 -24.24
C PHE A 7 45.16 -15.78 -23.35
N ILE A 8 46.19 -14.97 -23.41
CA ILE A 8 46.25 -13.71 -22.63
C ILE A 8 45.42 -12.60 -23.27
N MET A 9 45.19 -12.63 -24.57
CA MET A 9 44.36 -11.65 -25.25
C MET A 9 42.85 -11.83 -25.03
N PHE A 10 42.41 -13.06 -24.70
CA PHE A 10 41.00 -13.36 -24.44
C PHE A 10 40.58 -13.04 -22.99
N PHE A 11 41.57 -12.97 -22.06
CA PHE A 11 41.28 -12.64 -20.64
C PHE A 11 41.18 -11.12 -20.40
N GLY A 12 41.64 -10.31 -21.29
CA GLY A 12 41.62 -8.84 -21.17
C GLY A 12 40.28 -8.19 -21.53
N LEU A 13 39.33 -8.92 -22.13
CA LEU A 13 38.05 -8.36 -22.61
C LEU A 13 36.91 -8.35 -21.57
N PHE A 14 37.14 -8.89 -20.36
CA PHE A 14 36.12 -8.98 -19.32
C PHE A 14 36.10 -7.87 -18.26
N ILE A 15 37.00 -6.86 -18.37
CA ILE A 15 37.17 -5.91 -17.24
C ILE A 15 36.47 -4.55 -17.47
N ASN A 16 35.67 -4.37 -18.49
CA ASN A 16 34.96 -3.09 -18.70
C ASN A 16 33.42 -3.25 -18.66
N MET A 17 32.88 -4.07 -17.77
CA MET A 17 31.51 -3.83 -17.32
C MET A 17 31.55 -2.72 -16.25
N ASN A 18 31.74 -1.49 -16.68
CA ASN A 18 31.30 -0.34 -15.91
C ASN A 18 29.78 -0.55 -15.70
N ALA A 19 29.41 -1.09 -14.56
CA ALA A 19 28.04 -1.05 -14.08
C ALA A 19 27.70 0.45 -13.95
N GLN A 20 27.18 1.03 -15.01
CA GLN A 20 26.56 2.33 -14.95
C GLN A 20 25.59 2.25 -13.80
N LYS A 21 25.89 3.01 -12.76
CA LYS A 21 25.05 3.20 -11.59
C LYS A 21 23.83 4.00 -12.05
N ASN A 22 22.99 3.38 -12.89
CA ASN A 22 21.78 3.98 -13.38
C ASN A 22 20.91 4.31 -12.16
N ASN A 23 20.83 5.57 -11.83
CA ASN A 23 19.96 6.08 -10.76
C ASN A 23 18.52 5.97 -11.21
N ILE A 24 18.01 4.73 -11.25
CA ILE A 24 16.61 4.53 -11.58
C ILE A 24 15.72 5.23 -10.55
N CYS A 25 14.81 6.01 -11.05
CA CYS A 25 13.78 6.65 -10.25
C CYS A 25 12.52 6.86 -11.08
N GLY A 26 11.41 7.19 -10.46
CA GLY A 26 10.18 7.40 -11.19
C GLY A 26 8.99 7.76 -10.32
N LYS A 27 7.86 7.84 -11.02
CA LYS A 27 6.56 8.08 -10.44
C LYS A 27 5.54 7.15 -11.07
N ILE A 28 4.70 6.53 -10.23
CA ILE A 28 3.60 5.65 -10.66
C ILE A 28 2.31 6.14 -10.01
N GLU A 29 1.27 6.30 -10.82
CA GLU A 29 -0.08 6.57 -10.34
C GLU A 29 -0.83 5.25 -10.21
N TYR A 30 -1.39 4.97 -9.02
CA TYR A 30 -2.20 3.80 -8.73
C TYR A 30 -3.64 4.17 -8.44
N THR A 31 -4.56 3.30 -8.86
CA THR A 31 -5.92 3.28 -8.33
C THR A 31 -6.04 2.12 -7.35
N TYR A 32 -6.51 2.41 -6.13
CA TYR A 32 -6.88 1.44 -5.13
C TYR A 32 -8.39 1.30 -5.13
N THR A 33 -8.88 0.08 -5.23
CA THR A 33 -10.29 -0.27 -5.08
C THR A 33 -10.44 -1.09 -3.81
N ILE A 34 -11.20 -0.58 -2.86
CA ILE A 34 -11.48 -1.21 -1.57
C ILE A 34 -12.96 -1.55 -1.57
N ASN A 35 -13.28 -2.84 -1.48
CA ASN A 35 -14.63 -3.37 -1.51
C ASN A 35 -14.92 -4.10 -0.19
N LEU A 36 -15.28 -3.34 0.83
CA LEU A 36 -15.73 -3.84 2.14
C LEU A 36 -17.27 -3.79 2.19
N ASP A 37 -17.85 -2.84 2.93
CA ASP A 37 -19.31 -2.62 2.96
C ASP A 37 -19.81 -1.84 1.72
N TYR A 38 -18.91 -1.06 1.11
CA TYR A 38 -19.14 -0.30 -0.13
C TYR A 38 -17.84 -0.23 -0.93
N ILE A 39 -17.97 0.00 -2.24
CA ILE A 39 -16.80 0.16 -3.09
C ILE A 39 -16.27 1.58 -2.94
N ASN A 40 -15.03 1.69 -2.48
CA ASN A 40 -14.30 2.95 -2.41
C ASN A 40 -13.11 2.91 -3.36
N GLN A 41 -12.88 4.01 -4.08
CA GLN A 41 -11.71 4.17 -4.92
C GLN A 41 -10.86 5.33 -4.42
N GLU A 42 -9.58 5.06 -4.26
CA GLU A 42 -8.58 6.04 -3.84
C GLU A 42 -7.46 6.08 -4.89
N LYS A 43 -6.92 7.25 -5.17
CA LYS A 43 -5.78 7.42 -6.07
C LYS A 43 -4.53 7.74 -5.27
N TYR A 44 -3.41 7.13 -5.65
CA TYR A 44 -2.12 7.33 -5.02
C TYR A 44 -1.05 7.63 -6.06
N GLU A 45 -0.14 8.53 -5.73
CA GLU A 45 1.12 8.74 -6.44
C GLU A 45 2.25 8.10 -5.67
N LEU A 46 2.92 7.11 -6.25
CA LEU A 46 4.13 6.51 -5.71
C LEU A 46 5.36 7.07 -6.42
N TYR A 47 6.19 7.75 -5.67
CA TYR A 47 7.52 8.20 -6.08
C TYR A 47 8.57 7.22 -5.58
N PHE A 48 9.57 6.91 -6.37
CA PHE A 48 10.60 5.96 -5.98
C PHE A 48 11.97 6.31 -6.54
N ASN A 49 12.99 5.83 -5.84
CA ASN A 49 14.33 5.62 -6.32
C ASN A 49 14.85 4.27 -5.81
N ARG A 50 16.14 3.95 -5.97
CA ARG A 50 16.68 2.66 -5.52
C ARG A 50 16.59 2.43 -4.00
N LYS A 51 16.52 3.49 -3.19
CA LYS A 51 16.65 3.42 -1.73
C LYS A 51 15.32 3.60 -1.00
N ILE A 52 14.43 4.38 -1.56
CA ILE A 52 13.18 4.78 -0.91
C ILE A 52 12.02 4.80 -1.89
N SER A 53 10.82 4.60 -1.38
CA SER A 53 9.57 4.95 -2.05
C SER A 53 8.68 5.75 -1.10
N TYR A 54 7.96 6.70 -1.70
CA TYR A 54 6.97 7.53 -1.01
C TYR A 54 5.69 7.55 -1.81
N SER A 55 4.63 7.05 -1.24
CA SER A 55 3.31 7.01 -1.84
C SER A 55 2.36 7.90 -1.07
N LYS A 56 1.71 8.85 -1.73
CA LYS A 56 0.73 9.75 -1.12
C LYS A 56 -0.63 9.65 -1.81
N GLU A 57 -1.67 9.75 -1.02
CA GLU A 57 -3.05 9.87 -1.51
C GLU A 57 -3.22 11.18 -2.29
N ILE A 58 -3.88 11.10 -3.44
CA ILE A 58 -4.26 12.26 -4.25
C ILE A 58 -5.74 12.54 -3.95
N ALA A 59 -6.07 13.78 -3.63
CA ALA A 59 -7.47 14.16 -3.47
C ALA A 59 -8.23 13.94 -4.79
N ILE A 60 -9.30 13.14 -4.75
CA ILE A 60 -10.20 12.97 -5.88
C ILE A 60 -11.09 14.21 -5.92
N THR A 61 -11.09 14.93 -7.03
CA THR A 61 -12.02 16.05 -7.24
C THR A 61 -13.47 15.57 -7.23
N LYS A 62 -14.39 16.32 -6.61
CA LYS A 62 -15.82 15.95 -6.45
C LYS A 62 -16.51 15.46 -7.73
N ALA A 63 -16.10 15.91 -8.90
CA ALA A 63 -16.66 15.53 -10.19
C ALA A 63 -16.46 14.04 -10.58
N GLU A 64 -15.47 13.35 -9.99
CA GLU A 64 -15.25 11.91 -10.25
C GLU A 64 -16.08 11.02 -9.32
N ASN A 65 -16.51 11.53 -8.15
CA ASN A 65 -17.33 10.79 -7.18
C ASN A 65 -18.82 10.69 -7.56
N GLU A 66 -19.35 11.64 -8.37
CA GLU A 66 -20.77 11.63 -8.74
C GLU A 66 -21.12 10.52 -9.74
N LYS A 67 -20.16 10.05 -10.54
CA LYS A 67 -20.38 8.96 -11.52
C LYS A 67 -20.45 7.55 -10.92
N SER A 68 -20.04 7.37 -9.68
CA SER A 68 -20.04 6.05 -9.02
C SER A 68 -21.27 5.79 -8.13
N GLN A 69 -22.22 6.73 -8.02
CA GLN A 69 -23.41 6.62 -7.17
C GLN A 69 -24.72 6.27 -7.90
N GLU A 70 -24.72 6.16 -9.23
CA GLU A 70 -25.91 5.71 -9.94
C GLU A 70 -26.06 4.20 -9.88
N ASN A 71 -27.12 3.75 -9.17
CA ASN A 71 -27.70 2.41 -9.04
C ASN A 71 -27.42 1.64 -7.76
N LYS A 72 -28.06 2.05 -6.65
CA LYS A 72 -28.47 1.12 -5.58
C LYS A 72 -29.93 1.33 -5.18
N PRO A 73 -30.72 0.25 -5.01
CA PRO A 73 -32.11 0.36 -4.55
C PRO A 73 -32.13 0.88 -3.12
N MET A 74 -33.10 1.77 -2.86
CA MET A 74 -33.33 2.46 -1.62
C MET A 74 -33.87 1.47 -0.56
N GLY A 75 -32.98 0.83 0.20
CA GLY A 75 -33.29 0.17 1.46
C GLY A 75 -32.94 1.12 2.61
N THR A 76 -33.72 1.08 3.69
CA THR A 76 -33.56 1.91 4.89
C THR A 76 -32.27 1.52 5.66
N GLN A 77 -31.11 1.73 5.07
CA GLN A 77 -29.83 1.70 5.78
C GLN A 77 -29.45 3.13 6.10
N VAL A 78 -29.33 3.43 7.38
CA VAL A 78 -28.75 4.69 7.84
C VAL A 78 -27.26 4.65 7.48
N ASN A 79 -26.92 5.19 6.33
CA ASN A 79 -25.51 5.42 5.97
C ASN A 79 -25.01 6.60 6.81
N ILE A 80 -24.31 6.31 7.88
CA ILE A 80 -23.57 7.32 8.64
C ILE A 80 -22.37 7.69 7.77
N VAL A 81 -22.52 8.72 6.94
CA VAL A 81 -21.38 9.36 6.28
C VAL A 81 -20.66 10.17 7.36
N VAL A 82 -19.66 9.59 7.98
CA VAL A 82 -18.74 10.34 8.85
C VAL A 82 -17.93 11.25 7.93
N GLY A 83 -18.36 12.50 7.81
CA GLY A 83 -17.62 13.53 7.08
C GLY A 83 -16.24 13.66 7.72
N ARG A 84 -15.18 13.37 6.97
CA ARG A 84 -13.80 13.59 7.44
C ARG A 84 -13.58 15.08 7.64
N LYS A 85 -13.41 15.51 8.87
CA LYS A 85 -13.06 16.88 9.23
C LYS A 85 -11.59 17.19 8.90
N ASN A 86 -10.78 16.15 8.80
CA ASN A 86 -9.35 16.23 8.58
C ASN A 86 -8.98 15.89 7.13
N THR A 87 -8.40 16.86 6.41
CA THR A 87 -8.02 16.75 4.99
C THR A 87 -6.58 16.29 4.79
N THR A 88 -5.92 15.79 5.84
CA THR A 88 -4.53 15.35 5.77
C THR A 88 -4.42 14.06 4.94
N SER A 89 -3.65 14.08 3.85
CA SER A 89 -3.50 12.93 2.95
C SER A 89 -2.83 11.76 3.65
N LYS A 90 -3.33 10.55 3.41
CA LYS A 90 -2.63 9.30 3.78
C LYS A 90 -1.33 9.19 3.00
N PHE A 91 -0.33 8.56 3.59
CA PHE A 91 0.89 8.21 2.87
C PHE A 91 1.51 6.91 3.36
N TYR A 92 2.41 6.36 2.53
CA TYR A 92 3.28 5.22 2.83
C TYR A 92 4.71 5.60 2.47
N TYR A 93 5.63 5.48 3.41
CA TYR A 93 7.05 5.73 3.21
C TYR A 93 7.86 4.47 3.47
N ASN A 94 8.60 4.03 2.47
CA ASN A 94 9.48 2.88 2.54
C ASN A 94 10.94 3.30 2.38
N SER A 95 11.79 2.82 3.26
CA SER A 95 13.23 2.84 3.10
C SER A 95 13.79 1.43 3.24
N ILE A 96 15.11 1.27 3.03
CA ILE A 96 15.76 -0.03 3.21
C ILE A 96 15.55 -0.56 4.64
N ASN A 97 15.46 0.32 5.64
CA ASN A 97 15.43 -0.05 7.05
C ASN A 97 14.10 0.19 7.77
N SER A 98 13.18 0.94 7.19
CA SER A 98 12.00 1.40 7.90
C SER A 98 10.80 1.49 6.98
N PHE A 99 9.64 1.22 7.52
CA PHE A 99 8.36 1.46 6.89
C PHE A 99 7.49 2.33 7.79
N PHE A 100 6.91 3.36 7.22
CA PHE A 100 6.00 4.26 7.92
C PHE A 100 4.74 4.45 7.08
N PHE A 101 3.62 4.64 7.77
CA PHE A 101 2.39 5.05 7.12
C PHE A 101 1.64 6.06 8.00
N ARG A 102 0.91 6.95 7.37
CA ARG A 102 -0.03 7.84 8.02
C ARG A 102 -1.45 7.39 7.72
N ASP A 103 -2.21 7.16 8.78
CA ASP A 103 -3.62 6.87 8.70
C ASP A 103 -4.44 7.99 9.32
N ASN A 104 -5.63 8.19 8.77
CA ASN A 104 -6.63 9.10 9.29
C ASN A 104 -7.77 8.25 9.84
N PHE A 105 -7.88 8.19 11.15
CA PHE A 105 -8.90 7.40 11.81
C PHE A 105 -9.80 8.32 12.63
N PHE A 106 -11.08 8.44 12.25
CA PHE A 106 -11.97 9.51 12.68
C PHE A 106 -11.33 10.90 12.48
N ASP A 107 -11.24 11.71 13.54
CA ASP A 107 -10.64 13.04 13.52
C ASP A 107 -9.12 13.03 13.88
N GLU A 108 -8.55 11.84 14.09
CA GLU A 108 -7.15 11.65 14.47
C GLU A 108 -6.27 11.35 13.27
N VAL A 109 -5.13 12.02 13.23
CA VAL A 109 -4.05 11.74 12.27
C VAL A 109 -2.96 10.98 13.00
N ILE A 110 -2.76 9.72 12.63
CA ILE A 110 -1.83 8.83 13.33
C ILE A 110 -0.70 8.45 12.38
N LEU A 111 0.52 8.72 12.80
CA LEU A 111 1.71 8.28 12.09
C LEU A 111 2.26 7.03 12.76
N VAL A 112 2.48 5.99 11.97
CA VAL A 112 2.85 4.66 12.44
C VAL A 112 4.17 4.24 11.84
N LYS A 113 5.06 3.74 12.69
CA LYS A 113 6.26 3.01 12.29
C LYS A 113 5.96 1.53 12.41
N GLU A 114 6.06 0.82 11.29
CA GLU A 114 5.90 -0.63 11.26
C GLU A 114 7.27 -1.29 11.08
N GLU A 115 7.54 -2.33 11.86
CA GLU A 115 8.76 -3.10 11.70
C GLU A 115 8.76 -3.84 10.37
N LYS A 116 9.96 -4.16 9.90
CA LYS A 116 10.12 -4.95 8.68
C LYS A 116 9.51 -6.33 8.90
N PHE A 117 8.48 -6.64 8.13
CA PHE A 117 8.02 -8.01 8.02
C PHE A 117 8.80 -8.74 6.92
N LYS A 118 9.14 -9.99 7.20
CA LYS A 118 9.73 -10.88 6.21
C LYS A 118 8.62 -11.34 5.26
N ASN A 119 8.50 -10.71 4.11
CA ASN A 119 7.60 -11.18 3.07
C ASN A 119 8.17 -12.44 2.41
N SER A 120 7.52 -13.56 2.64
CA SER A 120 7.84 -14.83 1.97
C SER A 120 6.98 -14.97 0.72
N TRP A 121 7.39 -14.32 -0.37
CA TRP A 121 6.71 -14.44 -1.66
C TRP A 121 6.96 -15.80 -2.29
N LYS A 122 5.89 -16.42 -2.78
CA LYS A 122 5.97 -17.55 -3.70
C LYS A 122 5.95 -17.01 -5.13
N LEU A 123 7.04 -17.19 -5.85
CA LEU A 123 7.15 -16.77 -7.25
C LEU A 123 6.56 -17.83 -8.18
N HIS A 124 5.95 -17.40 -9.27
CA HIS A 124 5.30 -18.26 -10.25
C HIS A 124 5.84 -17.97 -11.65
N SER A 125 5.67 -18.92 -12.58
CA SER A 125 6.10 -18.81 -13.98
C SER A 125 5.14 -18.01 -14.85
N GLU A 126 3.91 -17.79 -14.38
CA GLU A 126 2.91 -17.07 -15.14
C GLU A 126 3.32 -15.61 -15.36
N THR A 127 3.08 -15.15 -16.56
CA THR A 127 3.36 -13.78 -17.00
C THR A 127 2.13 -13.13 -17.60
N LYS A 128 2.03 -11.82 -17.49
CA LYS A 128 1.08 -11.00 -18.24
C LYS A 128 1.68 -9.65 -18.58
N LYS A 129 1.14 -8.99 -19.57
CA LYS A 129 1.53 -7.62 -19.92
C LYS A 129 0.60 -6.62 -19.22
N LEU A 130 1.19 -5.68 -18.48
CA LEU A 130 0.50 -4.55 -17.87
C LEU A 130 1.09 -3.27 -18.46
N SER A 131 0.27 -2.49 -19.15
CA SER A 131 0.75 -1.40 -19.99
C SER A 131 1.82 -1.91 -20.95
N ASN A 132 3.05 -1.39 -20.87
CA ASN A 132 4.17 -1.81 -21.72
C ASN A 132 5.14 -2.77 -21.03
N PHE A 133 4.87 -3.21 -19.79
CA PHE A 133 5.78 -4.01 -18.98
C PHE A 133 5.36 -5.47 -18.95
N LEU A 134 6.33 -6.38 -19.10
CA LEU A 134 6.13 -7.81 -18.85
C LEU A 134 6.19 -8.05 -17.34
N CYS A 135 5.09 -8.52 -16.77
CA CYS A 135 4.97 -8.79 -15.35
C CYS A 135 4.94 -10.28 -15.06
N LYS A 136 5.59 -10.67 -13.96
CA LYS A 136 5.58 -12.02 -13.39
C LYS A 136 4.64 -12.07 -12.19
N LYS A 137 4.04 -13.23 -11.93
CA LYS A 137 3.13 -13.46 -10.82
C LYS A 137 3.88 -13.85 -9.55
N ALA A 138 3.44 -13.33 -8.43
CA ALA A 138 3.86 -13.78 -7.10
C ALA A 138 2.64 -13.82 -6.17
N THR A 139 2.68 -14.71 -5.16
CA THR A 139 1.62 -14.81 -4.15
C THR A 139 2.19 -14.78 -2.74
N ILE A 140 1.42 -14.24 -1.79
CA ILE A 140 1.79 -14.15 -0.38
C ILE A 140 0.56 -14.21 0.51
N LEU A 141 0.70 -14.84 1.68
CA LEU A 141 -0.21 -14.63 2.80
C LEU A 141 0.32 -13.45 3.62
N PHE A 142 -0.46 -12.37 3.70
CA PHE A 142 -0.09 -11.17 4.42
C PHE A 142 -1.28 -10.59 5.16
N ARG A 143 -1.12 -10.34 6.47
CA ARG A 143 -2.19 -9.77 7.31
C ARG A 143 -3.54 -10.48 7.14
N GLY A 144 -3.52 -11.81 7.28
CA GLY A 144 -4.72 -12.65 7.23
C GLY A 144 -5.35 -12.84 5.85
N ARG A 145 -4.75 -12.29 4.77
CA ARG A 145 -5.29 -12.39 3.42
C ARG A 145 -4.27 -12.92 2.42
N ASN A 146 -4.73 -13.72 1.46
CA ASN A 146 -3.92 -14.18 0.34
C ASN A 146 -3.91 -13.14 -0.78
N TYR A 147 -2.73 -12.63 -1.11
CA TYR A 147 -2.52 -11.66 -2.18
C TYR A 147 -1.84 -12.29 -3.37
N THR A 148 -2.28 -11.91 -4.57
CA THR A 148 -1.58 -12.10 -5.84
C THR A 148 -1.03 -10.76 -6.27
N ALA A 149 0.27 -10.71 -6.59
CA ALA A 149 0.93 -9.53 -7.12
C ALA A 149 1.51 -9.83 -8.50
N TRP A 150 1.52 -8.80 -9.36
CA TRP A 150 2.16 -8.77 -10.65
C TRP A 150 3.25 -7.71 -10.63
N TYR A 151 4.49 -8.13 -10.77
CA TYR A 151 5.66 -7.28 -10.68
C TYR A 151 6.51 -7.35 -11.95
N THR A 152 7.24 -6.28 -12.26
CA THR A 152 8.14 -6.22 -13.39
C THR A 152 9.59 -6.01 -12.97
N GLU A 153 10.49 -6.83 -13.49
CA GLU A 153 11.94 -6.68 -13.30
C GLU A 153 12.53 -5.58 -14.19
N GLU A 154 11.78 -5.07 -15.17
CA GLU A 154 12.18 -3.92 -15.98
C GLU A 154 12.31 -2.63 -15.16
N ILE A 155 11.64 -2.58 -13.98
CA ILE A 155 11.81 -1.54 -12.97
C ILE A 155 12.42 -2.22 -11.73
N PRO A 156 13.77 -2.36 -11.64
CA PRO A 156 14.44 -3.20 -10.65
C PRO A 156 14.55 -2.52 -9.28
N VAL A 157 13.41 -2.22 -8.68
CA VAL A 157 13.27 -1.72 -7.32
C VAL A 157 12.23 -2.55 -6.56
N SER A 158 12.54 -2.90 -5.32
CA SER A 158 11.73 -3.84 -4.53
C SER A 158 10.57 -3.16 -3.80
N PHE A 159 9.87 -2.25 -4.49
CA PHE A 159 8.75 -1.49 -3.94
C PHE A 159 7.44 -1.84 -4.64
N GLY A 160 6.36 -1.36 -4.07
CA GLY A 160 5.02 -1.51 -4.62
C GLY A 160 4.03 -0.57 -3.92
N PRO A 161 2.76 -0.63 -4.35
CA PRO A 161 1.68 0.12 -3.72
C PRO A 161 1.39 -0.44 -2.32
N TRP A 162 0.87 0.42 -1.44
CA TRP A 162 0.51 0.11 -0.08
C TRP A 162 1.71 -0.45 0.72
N LYS A 163 1.58 -1.57 1.40
CA LYS A 163 2.59 -2.23 2.24
C LYS A 163 3.34 -3.36 1.52
N LEU A 164 2.90 -3.74 0.30
CA LEU A 164 3.48 -4.85 -0.44
C LEU A 164 4.80 -4.45 -1.10
N ARG A 165 5.85 -5.25 -0.86
CA ARG A 165 7.23 -4.98 -1.27
C ARG A 165 8.08 -6.25 -1.26
N ASN A 166 9.39 -6.12 -1.52
CA ASN A 166 10.39 -7.19 -1.46
C ASN A 166 10.28 -8.23 -2.60
N LEU A 167 9.66 -7.89 -3.72
CA LEU A 167 9.80 -8.62 -4.97
C LEU A 167 11.02 -8.11 -5.76
N PRO A 168 11.59 -8.89 -6.67
CA PRO A 168 12.76 -8.49 -7.47
C PRO A 168 12.42 -7.49 -8.57
N GLY A 169 11.42 -6.63 -8.35
CA GLY A 169 10.93 -5.60 -9.25
C GLY A 169 9.73 -4.87 -8.70
N MET A 170 9.33 -3.81 -9.40
CA MET A 170 8.19 -2.98 -9.02
C MET A 170 6.86 -3.73 -9.17
N ILE A 171 6.03 -3.72 -8.13
CA ILE A 171 4.67 -4.27 -8.18
C ILE A 171 3.77 -3.27 -8.92
N LEU A 172 3.22 -3.69 -10.06
CA LEU A 172 2.32 -2.86 -10.86
C LEU A 172 0.84 -3.15 -10.58
N GLU A 173 0.52 -4.33 -10.08
CA GLU A 173 -0.83 -4.69 -9.69
C GLU A 173 -0.79 -5.69 -8.55
N PHE A 174 -1.74 -5.58 -7.62
CA PHE A 174 -2.05 -6.64 -6.69
C PHE A 174 -3.54 -6.70 -6.38
N TYR A 175 -4.00 -7.87 -5.96
CA TYR A 175 -5.36 -8.09 -5.44
C TYR A 175 -5.35 -9.25 -4.46
N ASN A 176 -6.26 -9.24 -3.51
CA ASN A 176 -6.49 -10.40 -2.66
C ASN A 176 -7.57 -11.32 -3.23
N THR A 177 -7.58 -12.59 -2.80
CA THR A 177 -8.48 -13.63 -3.31
C THR A 177 -9.94 -13.22 -3.20
N ASP A 178 -10.33 -12.57 -2.11
CA ASP A 178 -11.70 -12.17 -1.83
C ASP A 178 -12.11 -10.88 -2.56
N LYS A 179 -11.21 -10.30 -3.35
CA LYS A 179 -11.40 -9.04 -4.08
C LYS A 179 -11.81 -7.85 -3.20
N VAL A 180 -11.41 -7.90 -1.93
CA VAL A 180 -11.63 -6.81 -0.98
C VAL A 180 -10.71 -5.63 -1.26
N PHE A 181 -9.47 -5.93 -1.70
CA PHE A 181 -8.50 -4.90 -2.00
C PHE A 181 -7.76 -5.20 -3.31
N HIS A 182 -7.82 -4.25 -4.22
CA HIS A 182 -7.15 -4.27 -5.51
C HIS A 182 -6.43 -2.96 -5.74
N ALA A 183 -5.18 -3.02 -6.19
CA ALA A 183 -4.44 -1.85 -6.63
C ALA A 183 -3.83 -2.11 -8.00
N VAL A 184 -3.93 -1.14 -8.90
CA VAL A 184 -3.40 -1.23 -10.26
C VAL A 184 -2.73 0.08 -10.67
N ALA A 185 -1.56 -0.03 -11.34
CA ALA A 185 -0.84 1.10 -11.91
C ALA A 185 -1.53 1.61 -13.18
N ASN A 186 -1.83 2.92 -13.24
CA ASN A 186 -2.48 3.56 -14.38
C ASN A 186 -1.49 4.33 -15.25
N LYS A 187 -0.57 5.07 -14.61
CA LYS A 187 0.49 5.81 -15.31
C LYS A 187 1.83 5.49 -14.70
N ILE A 188 2.79 5.19 -15.55
CA ILE A 188 4.15 4.81 -15.14
C ILE A 188 5.12 5.74 -15.85
N LYS A 189 5.91 6.47 -15.07
CA LYS A 189 7.01 7.30 -15.56
C LYS A 189 8.28 6.84 -14.87
N VAL A 190 9.22 6.32 -15.64
CA VAL A 190 10.54 5.87 -15.17
C VAL A 190 11.59 6.70 -15.88
N GLY A 191 12.58 7.16 -15.14
CA GLY A 191 13.72 7.92 -15.67
C GLY A 191 15.00 7.60 -14.91
N ASN A 192 16.09 8.14 -15.39
CA ASN A 192 17.41 7.97 -14.78
C ASN A 192 17.91 9.25 -14.09
N ASP A 193 17.14 10.35 -14.17
CA ASP A 193 17.56 11.67 -13.70
C ASP A 193 16.67 12.14 -12.55
N ASN A 194 17.32 12.67 -11.52
CA ASN A 194 16.83 13.52 -10.42
C ASN A 194 15.31 13.50 -10.14
N CYS A 195 14.78 12.34 -9.79
CA CYS A 195 13.42 12.27 -9.28
C CYS A 195 13.45 12.72 -7.82
N PHE A 196 13.39 14.02 -7.61
CA PHE A 196 13.22 14.60 -6.27
C PHE A 196 11.75 14.56 -5.89
N PHE A 197 11.49 14.02 -4.71
CA PHE A 197 10.26 14.29 -3.99
C PHE A 197 10.64 14.83 -2.61
N GLU A 198 10.03 15.93 -2.24
CA GLU A 198 10.20 16.48 -0.90
C GLU A 198 9.36 15.68 0.07
N PHE A 199 10.01 15.21 1.12
CA PHE A 199 9.36 14.57 2.24
C PHE A 199 10.07 15.00 3.53
N ASP A 200 9.33 15.60 4.45
CA ASP A 200 9.88 16.01 5.73
C ASP A 200 10.08 14.79 6.64
N LYS A 201 11.32 14.32 6.72
CA LYS A 201 11.68 13.19 7.59
C LYS A 201 11.51 13.48 9.10
N LYS A 202 11.47 14.75 9.53
CA LYS A 202 11.23 15.09 10.92
C LYS A 202 9.83 14.68 11.37
N GLU A 203 8.88 14.62 10.43
CA GLU A 203 7.55 14.11 10.74
C GLU A 203 7.61 12.67 11.25
N LEU A 204 8.55 11.84 10.74
CA LEU A 204 8.67 10.43 11.11
C LEU A 204 9.09 10.20 12.57
N GLU A 205 9.66 11.20 13.23
CA GLU A 205 10.07 11.11 14.64
C GLU A 205 8.88 11.01 15.60
N LYS A 206 7.69 11.42 15.15
CA LYS A 206 6.44 11.37 15.93
C LYS A 206 5.70 10.03 15.79
N ALA A 207 6.24 9.10 15.01
CA ALA A 207 5.56 7.85 14.72
C ALA A 207 5.49 6.95 15.95
N ILE A 208 4.30 6.41 16.21
CA ILE A 208 4.09 5.35 17.19
C ILE A 208 4.31 3.98 16.55
N ASN A 209 4.56 2.94 17.33
CA ASN A 209 4.67 1.58 16.83
C ASN A 209 3.28 1.00 16.47
N LEU A 210 3.29 -0.13 15.78
CA LEU A 210 2.06 -0.77 15.31
C LEU A 210 1.11 -1.17 16.45
N ASP A 211 1.65 -1.73 17.55
CA ASP A 211 0.83 -2.15 18.69
C ASP A 211 0.14 -0.96 19.36
N ALA A 212 0.86 0.14 19.57
CA ALA A 212 0.29 1.38 20.10
C ALA A 212 -0.80 1.95 19.16
N TYR A 213 -0.60 1.83 17.84
CA TYR A 213 -1.60 2.22 16.86
C TYR A 213 -2.86 1.36 16.94
N LEU A 214 -2.73 0.03 17.02
CA LEU A 214 -3.87 -0.88 17.14
C LEU A 214 -4.67 -0.61 18.42
N ASN A 215 -3.98 -0.46 19.56
CA ASN A 215 -4.61 -0.10 20.83
C ASN A 215 -5.36 1.24 20.75
N LYS A 216 -4.74 2.25 20.12
CA LYS A 216 -5.38 3.56 19.92
C LYS A 216 -6.62 3.47 19.02
N LYS A 217 -6.59 2.65 17.97
CA LYS A 217 -7.78 2.40 17.14
C LYS A 217 -8.92 1.81 17.97
N GLU A 218 -8.63 0.80 18.78
CA GLU A 218 -9.60 0.16 19.66
C GLU A 218 -10.24 1.18 20.62
N GLU A 219 -9.41 2.01 21.27
CA GLU A 219 -9.88 3.06 22.17
C GLU A 219 -10.80 4.07 21.45
N LEU A 220 -10.40 4.53 20.26
CA LEU A 220 -11.20 5.47 19.48
C LEU A 220 -12.56 4.89 19.06
N ILE A 221 -12.60 3.61 18.69
CA ILE A 221 -13.85 2.91 18.37
C ILE A 221 -14.73 2.79 19.62
N ASP A 222 -14.18 2.36 20.76
CA ASP A 222 -14.95 2.23 22.00
C ASP A 222 -15.51 3.59 22.46
N ASN A 223 -14.74 4.68 22.34
CA ASN A 223 -15.18 6.05 22.62
C ASN A 223 -16.33 6.47 21.69
N MET A 224 -16.25 6.17 20.40
CA MET A 224 -17.33 6.44 19.45
C MET A 224 -18.62 5.72 19.86
N PHE A 225 -18.57 4.44 20.21
CA PHE A 225 -19.73 3.68 20.65
C PHE A 225 -20.31 4.25 21.95
N ALA A 226 -19.47 4.69 22.90
CA ALA A 226 -19.89 5.34 24.12
C ALA A 226 -20.61 6.67 23.85
N GLU A 227 -20.06 7.53 22.99
CA GLU A 227 -20.68 8.79 22.58
C GLU A 227 -22.04 8.57 21.87
N MET A 228 -22.10 7.63 20.93
CA MET A 228 -23.33 7.28 20.25
C MET A 228 -24.40 6.78 21.25
N SER A 229 -23.99 6.01 22.24
CA SER A 229 -24.90 5.52 23.31
C SER A 229 -25.39 6.64 24.19
N ALA A 230 -24.55 7.61 24.55
CA ALA A 230 -24.90 8.76 25.38
C ALA A 230 -25.90 9.72 24.70
N ARG A 231 -25.92 9.79 23.39
CA ARG A 231 -26.85 10.62 22.60
C ARG A 231 -28.27 10.01 22.46
N ARG A 232 -28.49 8.79 22.96
CA ARG A 232 -29.77 8.11 22.83
C ARG A 232 -30.79 8.62 23.88
N PRO A 233 -32.11 8.49 23.60
CA PRO A 233 -33.15 8.82 24.56
C PRO A 233 -32.98 8.03 25.86
N LYS A 234 -33.36 8.64 27.00
CA LYS A 234 -33.33 7.97 28.31
C LYS A 234 -34.12 6.65 28.25
N GLY A 235 -33.53 5.58 28.80
CA GLY A 235 -34.12 4.23 28.81
C GLY A 235 -33.79 3.36 27.59
N SER A 236 -33.12 3.87 26.59
CA SER A 236 -32.61 3.07 25.45
C SER A 236 -31.44 2.19 25.87
N LYS A 237 -31.36 0.96 25.35
CA LYS A 237 -30.18 0.11 25.54
C LYS A 237 -28.97 0.72 24.86
N PRO A 238 -27.76 0.74 25.48
CA PRO A 238 -26.57 1.25 24.86
C PRO A 238 -26.23 0.44 23.60
N PHE A 239 -25.53 1.09 22.64
CA PHE A 239 -24.93 0.37 21.53
C PHE A 239 -23.84 -0.56 22.07
N LYS A 240 -23.87 -1.82 21.66
CA LYS A 240 -22.81 -2.78 21.98
C LYS A 240 -21.99 -2.99 20.73
N ARG A 241 -20.67 -2.88 20.86
CA ARG A 241 -19.74 -3.36 19.84
C ARG A 241 -19.69 -4.88 19.90
N ASP A 242 -19.92 -5.52 18.77
CA ASP A 242 -19.66 -6.95 18.65
C ASP A 242 -18.15 -7.14 18.41
N LYS A 243 -17.41 -7.47 19.49
CA LYS A 243 -15.97 -7.73 19.44
C LYS A 243 -15.63 -9.14 18.92
N LYS A 244 -16.63 -10.02 18.77
CA LYS A 244 -16.46 -11.43 18.39
C LYS A 244 -17.08 -11.74 17.02
N CYS A 245 -16.97 -10.84 16.10
CA CYS A 245 -17.44 -11.16 14.77
C CYS A 245 -16.34 -11.93 14.02
N ASP A 246 -16.32 -13.25 14.15
CA ASP A 246 -15.38 -14.14 13.47
C ASP A 246 -15.48 -14.05 11.94
N ASP A 247 -16.58 -13.49 11.41
CA ASP A 247 -16.89 -13.35 9.98
C ASP A 247 -16.80 -11.90 9.47
N CYS A 248 -16.44 -10.94 10.36
CA CYS A 248 -16.31 -9.53 10.00
C CYS A 248 -14.97 -9.23 9.37
N SER A 249 -14.75 -9.68 8.15
CA SER A 249 -13.60 -9.28 7.33
C SER A 249 -13.69 -7.81 6.85
N LYS A 250 -14.23 -6.91 7.71
CA LYS A 250 -14.49 -5.50 7.39
C LYS A 250 -13.23 -4.63 7.36
N GLU A 251 -12.06 -5.20 7.57
CA GLU A 251 -10.78 -4.49 7.51
C GLU A 251 -9.89 -5.08 6.40
N ILE A 252 -9.06 -4.23 5.80
CA ILE A 252 -8.07 -4.66 4.80
C ILE A 252 -7.04 -5.60 5.45
N GLU A 253 -6.63 -5.31 6.69
CA GLU A 253 -5.66 -6.09 7.46
C GLU A 253 -6.37 -6.81 8.60
N ILE A 254 -6.19 -8.12 8.68
CA ILE A 254 -6.72 -8.96 9.75
C ILE A 254 -5.55 -9.30 10.67
N PHE A 255 -5.58 -8.77 11.88
CA PHE A 255 -4.60 -9.07 12.91
C PHE A 255 -5.17 -10.16 13.82
N ASN A 256 -4.71 -11.39 13.68
CA ASN A 256 -5.03 -12.44 14.62
C ASN A 256 -4.19 -12.24 15.89
N GLU A 257 -4.77 -12.41 17.07
CA GLU A 257 -4.12 -12.25 18.38
C GLU A 257 -2.89 -13.18 18.61
N LYS A 258 -2.49 -13.95 17.59
CA LYS A 258 -1.45 -15.01 17.70
C LYS A 258 -0.28 -14.87 16.70
N ASN A 259 -0.05 -13.70 16.10
CA ASN A 259 1.14 -13.54 15.24
C ASN A 259 1.93 -12.29 15.61
#